data_57087c8a8f4c0aae9126ee5434f32ee9
#
_entry.id   57087c8a8f4c0aae9126ee5434f32ee9
#
_cell.length_a   1.000
_cell.length_b   1.000
_cell.length_c   1.000
_cell.angle_alpha   90.00
_cell.angle_beta   90.00
_cell.angle_gamma   90.00
#
_symmetry.space_group_name_H-M   'P 1'
#
loop_
_entity.id
_entity.type
_entity.pdbx_description
1 polymer ?
#
loop_
_entity_poly.entity_id
_entity_poly.type
_entity_poly.pdbx_seq_one_letter_code
_entity_poly.pdbx_strand_id
1 'polypeptide(L)'
;MKNDSSLRKYVPSLLLLLLFEAVAVTLWLMKDNLFYLLNFSYIGGCMALGTALFTAGKRYARHFAQLAVGGYMLLYLGVISRENMQIEGFWYYLFLGTFEAATIHYAVAKIFGPLLFGRGWCGYACWTAMVLDFLPYKRPQKPRREKLGVLRYVMFDLSLALVSGLFLMKVAHLEQIMFWLFLAGNALYYLAGIALAFAFKDNRAFCKYLCPVAVFLKPMSYFSLLRVHCDESKCVHCGKCLRACPMDVEVNREARKRKNGTECILCYECTKVCPTKALH
;
A
#
# COMPACT_ATOMS: atom_id res chain seq x y z
N MET A 1 21.33 -32.24 -7.75
CA MET A 1 21.00 -31.05 -8.57
C MET A 1 19.53 -30.58 -8.53
N LYS A 2 18.56 -31.31 -7.91
CA LYS A 2 17.15 -30.87 -7.77
C LYS A 2 16.91 -29.81 -6.66
N ASN A 3 17.85 -29.62 -5.77
CA ASN A 3 17.67 -28.74 -4.57
C ASN A 3 17.93 -27.26 -4.87
N ASP A 4 18.75 -26.94 -5.86
CA ASP A 4 19.19 -25.57 -6.17
C ASP A 4 18.09 -24.73 -6.83
N SER A 5 17.24 -25.36 -7.66
CA SER A 5 16.10 -24.68 -8.29
C SER A 5 14.97 -24.37 -7.29
N SER A 6 14.88 -25.13 -6.19
CA SER A 6 13.89 -24.93 -5.12
C SER A 6 14.21 -23.71 -4.25
N LEU A 7 15.47 -23.41 -3.99
CA LEU A 7 15.91 -22.28 -3.18
C LEU A 7 15.85 -20.96 -3.96
N ARG A 8 16.14 -20.95 -5.25
CA ARG A 8 16.12 -19.74 -6.10
C ARG A 8 14.76 -19.02 -6.09
N LYS A 9 13.66 -19.74 -5.92
CA LYS A 9 12.31 -19.12 -5.87
C LYS A 9 12.10 -18.21 -4.64
N TYR A 10 12.90 -18.37 -3.56
CA TYR A 10 12.83 -17.54 -2.36
C TYR A 10 13.77 -16.33 -2.38
N VAL A 11 14.59 -16.18 -3.42
CA VAL A 11 15.48 -15.01 -3.59
C VAL A 11 14.74 -13.68 -3.46
N PRO A 12 13.53 -13.47 -4.04
CA PRO A 12 12.80 -12.22 -3.84
C PRO A 12 12.47 -11.92 -2.37
N SER A 13 12.15 -12.95 -1.57
CA SER A 13 11.89 -12.78 -0.13
C SER A 13 13.15 -12.37 0.62
N LEU A 14 14.29 -12.97 0.29
CA LEU A 14 15.57 -12.63 0.89
C LEU A 14 16.01 -11.20 0.51
N LEU A 15 15.90 -10.84 -0.77
CA LEU A 15 16.22 -9.48 -1.22
C LEU A 15 15.35 -8.42 -0.54
N LEU A 16 14.06 -8.73 -0.35
CA LEU A 16 13.15 -7.84 0.37
C LEU A 16 13.56 -7.68 1.83
N LEU A 17 13.93 -8.77 2.50
CA LEU A 17 14.45 -8.73 3.87
C LEU A 17 15.71 -7.85 3.94
N LEU A 18 16.70 -8.12 3.10
CA LEU A 18 17.95 -7.38 3.08
C LEU A 18 17.75 -5.88 2.80
N LEU A 19 16.79 -5.52 1.94
CA LEU A 19 16.42 -4.14 1.68
C LEU A 19 15.88 -3.45 2.95
N PHE A 20 14.98 -4.10 3.67
CA PHE A 20 14.42 -3.55 4.90
C PHE A 20 15.46 -3.49 6.03
N GLU A 21 16.34 -4.49 6.15
CA GLU A 21 17.44 -4.45 7.12
C GLU A 21 18.44 -3.34 6.79
N ALA A 22 18.75 -3.10 5.52
CA ALA A 22 19.59 -1.95 5.11
C ALA A 22 18.94 -0.62 5.53
N VAL A 23 17.64 -0.44 5.34
CA VAL A 23 16.88 0.75 5.79
C VAL A 23 16.92 0.83 7.33
N ALA A 24 16.67 -0.29 8.02
CA ALA A 24 16.66 -0.37 9.48
C ALA A 24 18.00 0.08 10.09
N VAL A 25 19.10 -0.50 9.59
CA VAL A 25 20.46 -0.16 10.05
C VAL A 25 20.82 1.30 9.73
N THR A 26 20.50 1.75 8.51
CA THR A 26 20.78 3.15 8.11
C THR A 26 20.06 4.14 9.02
N LEU A 27 18.78 3.94 9.28
CA LEU A 27 18.00 4.82 10.15
C LEU A 27 18.44 4.74 11.61
N TRP A 28 18.80 3.54 12.10
CA TRP A 28 19.38 3.38 13.42
C TRP A 28 20.66 4.20 13.59
N LEU A 29 21.61 4.07 12.65
CA LEU A 29 22.88 4.81 12.68
C LEU A 29 22.68 6.33 12.52
N MET A 30 21.73 6.76 11.67
CA MET A 30 21.44 8.19 11.45
C MET A 30 20.74 8.87 12.63
N LYS A 31 19.89 8.13 13.35
CA LYS A 31 19.03 8.67 14.42
C LYS A 31 19.50 8.30 15.82
N ASP A 32 20.53 7.44 15.93
CA ASP A 32 21.04 6.87 17.20
C ASP A 32 19.91 6.32 18.09
N ASN A 33 18.92 5.67 17.47
CA ASN A 33 17.74 5.18 18.14
C ASN A 33 17.40 3.74 17.69
N LEU A 34 17.54 2.78 18.61
CA LEU A 34 17.30 1.37 18.41
C LEU A 34 15.86 1.06 17.92
N PHE A 35 14.92 1.95 18.22
CA PHE A 35 13.54 1.81 17.78
C PHE A 35 13.45 1.63 16.25
N TYR A 36 14.22 2.39 15.48
CA TYR A 36 14.21 2.29 14.01
C TYR A 36 14.71 0.94 13.51
N LEU A 37 15.75 0.40 14.15
CA LEU A 37 16.22 -0.95 13.82
C LEU A 37 15.10 -1.99 14.04
N LEU A 38 14.52 -2.04 15.23
CA LEU A 38 13.47 -3.00 15.57
C LEU A 38 12.22 -2.84 14.71
N ASN A 39 11.79 -1.59 14.46
CA ASN A 39 10.61 -1.26 13.67
C ASN A 39 10.73 -1.77 12.22
N PHE A 40 11.82 -1.43 11.55
CA PHE A 40 11.99 -1.79 10.14
C PHE A 40 12.38 -3.26 9.96
N SER A 41 13.12 -3.88 10.90
CA SER A 41 13.37 -5.33 10.90
C SER A 41 12.09 -6.12 11.10
N TYR A 42 11.19 -5.68 11.99
CA TYR A 42 9.85 -6.31 12.14
C TYR A 42 9.05 -6.23 10.84
N ILE A 43 8.93 -5.05 10.25
CA ILE A 43 8.19 -4.84 9.00
C ILE A 43 8.80 -5.68 7.88
N GLY A 44 10.13 -5.64 7.72
CA GLY A 44 10.87 -6.40 6.72
C GLY A 44 10.71 -7.90 6.89
N GLY A 45 10.81 -8.40 8.12
CA GLY A 45 10.59 -9.81 8.46
C GLY A 45 9.19 -10.29 8.09
N CYS A 46 8.15 -9.53 8.46
CA CYS A 46 6.76 -9.83 8.11
C CYS A 46 6.51 -9.82 6.59
N MET A 47 7.09 -8.85 5.89
CA MET A 47 6.97 -8.74 4.43
C MET A 47 7.71 -9.88 3.71
N ALA A 48 8.92 -10.20 4.14
CA ALA A 48 9.72 -11.30 3.60
C ALA A 48 9.04 -12.66 3.84
N LEU A 49 8.52 -12.89 5.06
CA LEU A 49 7.75 -14.09 5.38
C LEU A 49 6.47 -14.20 4.55
N GLY A 50 5.73 -13.08 4.40
CA GLY A 50 4.54 -13.01 3.54
C GLY A 50 4.87 -13.37 2.09
N THR A 51 5.98 -12.86 1.56
CA THR A 51 6.47 -13.17 0.21
C THR A 51 6.90 -14.63 0.08
N ALA A 52 7.58 -15.18 1.09
CA ALA A 52 7.96 -16.60 1.13
C ALA A 52 6.74 -17.51 1.15
N LEU A 53 5.74 -17.20 1.98
CA LEU A 53 4.46 -17.94 2.03
C LEU A 53 3.71 -17.85 0.70
N PHE A 54 3.75 -16.69 0.04
CA PHE A 54 3.16 -16.53 -1.30
C PHE A 54 3.85 -17.44 -2.32
N THR A 55 5.18 -17.44 -2.32
CA THR A 55 6.02 -18.32 -3.18
C THR A 55 5.75 -19.81 -2.89
N ALA A 56 5.47 -20.15 -1.62
CA ALA A 56 5.06 -21.49 -1.22
C ALA A 56 3.60 -21.83 -1.58
N GLY A 57 2.87 -20.94 -2.27
CA GLY A 57 1.50 -21.16 -2.74
C GLY A 57 0.42 -21.03 -1.65
N LYS A 58 0.73 -20.46 -0.49
CA LYS A 58 -0.25 -20.30 0.60
C LYS A 58 -1.27 -19.19 0.29
N ARG A 59 -2.55 -19.53 0.32
CA ARG A 59 -3.66 -18.59 -0.03
C ARG A 59 -3.73 -17.36 0.89
N TYR A 60 -3.35 -17.51 2.15
CA TYR A 60 -3.41 -16.46 3.17
C TYR A 60 -2.15 -15.57 3.22
N ALA A 61 -1.11 -15.88 2.44
CA ALA A 61 0.19 -15.21 2.49
C ALA A 61 0.10 -13.68 2.47
N ARG A 62 -0.68 -13.12 1.53
CA ARG A 62 -0.89 -11.68 1.40
C ARG A 62 -1.62 -11.09 2.61
N HIS A 63 -2.70 -11.75 3.06
CA HIS A 63 -3.46 -11.30 4.22
C HIS A 63 -2.66 -11.40 5.51
N PHE A 64 -1.79 -12.40 5.64
CA PHE A 64 -0.84 -12.50 6.76
C PHE A 64 0.06 -11.26 6.83
N ALA A 65 0.76 -10.93 5.74
CA ALA A 65 1.62 -9.74 5.71
C ALA A 65 0.83 -8.46 6.02
N GLN A 66 -0.38 -8.35 5.45
CA GLN A 66 -1.26 -7.20 5.61
C GLN A 66 -1.75 -7.03 7.05
N LEU A 67 -2.11 -8.13 7.73
CA LEU A 67 -2.50 -8.11 9.15
C LEU A 67 -1.32 -7.83 10.07
N ALA A 68 -0.17 -8.48 9.83
CA ALA A 68 1.02 -8.31 10.66
C ALA A 68 1.56 -6.87 10.57
N VAL A 69 1.77 -6.35 9.36
CA VAL A 69 2.32 -5.00 9.18
C VAL A 69 1.24 -3.94 9.39
N GLY A 70 0.06 -4.09 8.79
CA GLY A 70 -1.02 -3.10 8.93
C GLY A 70 -1.55 -3.00 10.35
N GLY A 71 -1.70 -4.13 11.04
CA GLY A 71 -2.08 -4.18 12.46
C GLY A 71 -1.03 -3.52 13.36
N TYR A 72 0.25 -3.81 13.14
CA TYR A 72 1.36 -3.17 13.84
C TYR A 72 1.35 -1.65 13.67
N MET A 73 1.21 -1.18 12.43
CA MET A 73 1.18 0.26 12.15
C MET A 73 -0.03 0.96 12.74
N LEU A 74 -1.20 0.33 12.70
CA LEU A 74 -2.43 0.92 13.25
C LEU A 74 -2.40 0.92 14.78
N LEU A 75 -2.12 -0.24 15.38
CA LEU A 75 -2.27 -0.44 16.83
C LEU A 75 -1.03 0.04 17.59
N TYR A 76 0.16 -0.45 17.20
CA TYR A 76 1.36 -0.10 17.96
C TYR A 76 1.81 1.33 17.66
N LEU A 77 2.08 1.67 16.41
CA LEU A 77 2.57 3.01 16.08
C LEU A 77 1.46 4.07 16.26
N GLY A 78 0.25 3.80 15.76
CA GLY A 78 -0.81 4.78 15.77
C GLY A 78 -1.49 4.96 17.13
N VAL A 79 -1.89 3.87 17.80
CA VAL A 79 -2.66 3.97 19.06
C VAL A 79 -1.76 3.98 20.27
N ILE A 80 -0.80 3.04 20.38
CA ILE A 80 0.04 2.91 21.59
C ILE A 80 1.11 4.00 21.62
N SER A 81 1.86 4.18 20.51
CA SER A 81 2.89 5.23 20.40
C SER A 81 2.29 6.61 20.12
N ARG A 82 0.98 6.73 19.92
CA ARG A 82 0.23 7.98 19.64
C ARG A 82 0.71 8.74 18.40
N GLU A 83 1.30 8.05 17.42
CA GLU A 83 1.80 8.64 16.20
C GLU A 83 0.70 8.74 15.13
N ASN A 84 0.48 9.92 14.59
CA ASN A 84 -0.41 10.06 13.43
C ASN A 84 0.30 9.58 12.15
N MET A 85 0.08 8.32 11.79
CA MET A 85 0.67 7.68 10.60
C MET A 85 -0.14 7.93 9.31
N GLN A 86 -1.24 8.71 9.38
CA GLN A 86 -2.01 9.14 8.20
C GLN A 86 -1.35 10.34 7.49
N ILE A 87 -2.01 10.84 6.44
CA ILE A 87 -1.50 11.96 5.65
C ILE A 87 -1.44 13.26 6.46
N GLU A 88 -2.32 13.43 7.42
CA GLU A 88 -2.34 14.57 8.34
C GLU A 88 -1.07 14.60 9.19
N GLY A 89 -0.62 13.44 9.71
CA GLY A 89 0.65 13.31 10.42
C GLY A 89 1.86 13.61 9.54
N PHE A 90 1.81 13.20 8.25
CA PHE A 90 2.88 13.54 7.30
C PHE A 90 3.01 15.06 7.14
N TRP A 91 1.91 15.81 6.96
CA TRP A 91 1.92 17.27 6.88
C TRP A 91 2.42 17.91 8.17
N TYR A 92 1.96 17.39 9.32
CA TYR A 92 2.36 17.88 10.64
C TYR A 92 3.88 17.82 10.84
N TYR A 93 4.50 16.65 10.68
CA TYR A 93 5.95 16.50 10.83
C TYR A 93 6.74 17.26 9.75
N LEU A 94 6.19 17.36 8.54
CA LEU A 94 6.80 18.15 7.47
C LEU A 94 6.84 19.64 7.84
N PHE A 95 5.78 20.19 8.42
CA PHE A 95 5.74 21.59 8.86
C PHE A 95 6.59 21.85 10.10
N LEU A 96 6.76 20.87 10.97
CA LEU A 96 7.74 20.94 12.07
C LEU A 96 9.20 20.91 11.58
N GLY A 97 9.43 20.53 10.33
CA GLY A 97 10.79 20.34 9.80
C GLY A 97 11.49 19.10 10.37
N THR A 98 10.75 18.13 10.91
CA THR A 98 11.29 16.90 11.49
C THR A 98 11.16 15.72 10.52
N PHE A 99 12.25 14.94 10.40
CA PHE A 99 12.23 13.70 9.63
C PHE A 99 12.07 12.50 10.58
N GLU A 100 10.83 12.27 11.01
CA GLU A 100 10.44 11.26 12.01
C GLU A 100 9.07 10.66 11.69
N ALA A 101 8.68 9.60 12.39
CA ALA A 101 7.36 9.01 12.34
C ALA A 101 6.74 8.95 10.93
N ALA A 102 5.66 9.71 10.70
CA ALA A 102 4.95 9.70 9.42
C ALA A 102 5.81 10.18 8.24
N THR A 103 6.74 11.13 8.40
CA THR A 103 7.61 11.55 7.30
C THR A 103 8.53 10.44 6.83
N ILE A 104 9.13 9.66 7.74
CA ILE A 104 9.92 8.47 7.39
C ILE A 104 9.02 7.42 6.71
N HIS A 105 7.85 7.15 7.29
CA HIS A 105 6.90 6.20 6.70
C HIS A 105 6.51 6.61 5.27
N TYR A 106 6.18 7.87 5.04
CA TYR A 106 5.81 8.35 3.70
C TYR A 106 6.98 8.32 2.74
N ALA A 107 8.17 8.73 3.16
CA ALA A 107 9.38 8.64 2.35
C ALA A 107 9.62 7.18 1.90
N VAL A 108 9.71 6.25 2.85
CA VAL A 108 10.01 4.83 2.57
C VAL A 108 8.87 4.14 1.82
N ALA A 109 7.62 4.28 2.28
CA ALA A 109 6.52 3.45 1.80
C ALA A 109 5.63 4.10 0.71
N LYS A 110 5.61 5.43 0.59
CA LYS A 110 4.69 6.14 -0.31
C LYS A 110 5.39 6.93 -1.41
N ILE A 111 6.67 7.26 -1.26
CA ILE A 111 7.45 8.02 -2.24
C ILE A 111 8.49 7.09 -2.89
N PHE A 112 9.50 6.63 -2.15
CA PHE A 112 10.59 5.83 -2.72
C PHE A 112 10.19 4.35 -2.95
N GLY A 113 9.46 3.73 -2.02
CA GLY A 113 9.01 2.35 -2.18
C GLY A 113 8.25 2.10 -3.48
N PRO A 114 7.31 2.94 -3.89
CA PRO A 114 6.60 2.78 -5.16
C PRO A 114 7.47 2.80 -6.42
N LEU A 115 8.67 3.38 -6.39
CA LEU A 115 9.65 3.27 -7.48
C LEU A 115 10.13 1.83 -7.66
N LEU A 116 10.15 1.04 -6.59
CA LEU A 116 10.53 -0.37 -6.62
C LEU A 116 9.33 -1.26 -6.93
N PHE A 117 8.27 -1.19 -6.13
CA PHE A 117 7.15 -2.13 -6.14
C PHE A 117 5.77 -1.48 -6.36
N GLY A 118 5.72 -0.33 -7.01
CA GLY A 118 4.46 0.34 -7.33
C GLY A 118 3.57 0.51 -6.10
N ARG A 119 2.27 0.18 -6.20
CA ARG A 119 1.35 0.19 -5.07
C ARG A 119 1.33 -1.12 -4.26
N GLY A 120 2.42 -1.91 -4.29
CA GLY A 120 2.54 -3.15 -3.51
C GLY A 120 2.27 -2.93 -2.02
N TRP A 121 2.68 -1.79 -1.45
CA TRP A 121 2.35 -1.43 -0.08
C TRP A 121 0.84 -1.48 0.22
N CYS A 122 0.00 -1.02 -0.71
CA CYS A 122 -1.47 -1.10 -0.58
C CYS A 122 -1.99 -2.54 -0.62
N GLY A 123 -1.23 -3.44 -1.22
CA GLY A 123 -1.56 -4.86 -1.27
C GLY A 123 -1.16 -5.65 -0.03
N TYR A 124 -0.07 -5.24 0.67
CA TYR A 124 0.60 -6.09 1.66
C TYR A 124 0.76 -5.46 3.05
N ALA A 125 0.61 -4.15 3.20
CA ALA A 125 0.91 -3.47 4.46
C ALA A 125 -0.09 -2.39 4.88
N CYS A 126 -1.05 -2.02 4.02
CA CYS A 126 -1.99 -0.94 4.31
C CYS A 126 -3.07 -1.41 5.31
N TRP A 127 -3.16 -0.75 6.46
CA TRP A 127 -4.15 -1.07 7.50
C TRP A 127 -5.58 -0.81 7.07
N THR A 128 -5.89 0.24 6.30
CA THR A 128 -7.24 0.45 5.76
C THR A 128 -7.63 -0.70 4.83
N ALA A 129 -6.75 -1.07 3.90
CA ALA A 129 -6.99 -2.16 2.97
C ALA A 129 -7.05 -3.54 3.66
N MET A 130 -6.39 -3.69 4.80
CA MET A 130 -6.46 -4.89 5.65
C MET A 130 -7.91 -5.26 5.98
N VAL A 131 -8.72 -4.30 6.39
CA VAL A 131 -10.15 -4.52 6.69
C VAL A 131 -10.97 -4.68 5.43
N LEU A 132 -10.76 -3.83 4.41
CA LEU A 132 -11.55 -3.82 3.20
C LEU A 132 -11.41 -5.11 2.38
N ASP A 133 -10.27 -5.80 2.43
CA ASP A 133 -10.05 -7.05 1.70
C ASP A 133 -10.86 -8.23 2.26
N PHE A 134 -11.40 -8.14 3.47
CA PHE A 134 -12.29 -9.16 4.03
C PHE A 134 -13.76 -8.97 3.62
N LEU A 135 -14.13 -7.84 3.01
CA LEU A 135 -15.47 -7.60 2.51
C LEU A 135 -15.82 -8.54 1.32
N PRO A 136 -17.11 -8.73 1.01
CA PRO A 136 -17.54 -9.76 0.06
C PRO A 136 -17.21 -9.47 -1.42
N TYR A 137 -16.97 -8.19 -1.79
CA TYR A 137 -16.81 -7.78 -3.18
C TYR A 137 -15.33 -7.73 -3.61
N LYS A 138 -14.61 -8.86 -3.48
CA LYS A 138 -13.18 -8.98 -3.83
C LYS A 138 -12.88 -8.67 -5.29
N ARG A 139 -13.86 -8.82 -6.16
CA ARG A 139 -13.83 -8.47 -7.59
C ARG A 139 -14.89 -7.43 -7.85
N PRO A 140 -14.54 -6.32 -8.53
CA PRO A 140 -15.53 -5.30 -8.87
C PRO A 140 -16.69 -5.90 -9.68
N GLN A 141 -17.91 -5.64 -9.26
CA GLN A 141 -19.12 -6.11 -9.98
C GLN A 141 -19.72 -5.02 -10.86
N LYS A 142 -19.28 -3.77 -10.68
CA LYS A 142 -19.71 -2.61 -11.48
C LYS A 142 -18.50 -1.98 -12.16
N PRO A 143 -18.68 -1.39 -13.35
CA PRO A 143 -17.60 -0.70 -14.03
C PRO A 143 -17.09 0.49 -13.21
N ARG A 144 -15.79 0.75 -13.29
CA ARG A 144 -15.15 1.85 -12.60
C ARG A 144 -15.68 3.20 -13.11
N ARG A 145 -16.00 4.10 -12.18
CA ARG A 145 -16.40 5.49 -12.47
C ARG A 145 -15.16 6.39 -12.43
N GLU A 146 -14.52 6.59 -13.57
CA GLU A 146 -13.24 7.30 -13.66
C GLU A 146 -13.31 8.73 -13.08
N LYS A 147 -14.42 9.44 -13.31
CA LYS A 147 -14.63 10.82 -12.82
C LYS A 147 -14.57 10.93 -11.29
N LEU A 148 -14.99 9.89 -10.56
CA LEU A 148 -14.92 9.90 -9.09
C LEU A 148 -13.49 9.84 -8.56
N GLY A 149 -12.53 9.47 -9.38
CA GLY A 149 -11.12 9.49 -9.02
C GLY A 149 -10.58 10.88 -8.65
N VAL A 150 -11.28 11.95 -8.99
CA VAL A 150 -10.93 13.32 -8.58
C VAL A 150 -11.07 13.55 -7.07
N LEU A 151 -11.98 12.80 -6.41
CA LEU A 151 -12.22 12.97 -4.97
C LEU A 151 -10.96 12.69 -4.12
N ARG A 152 -10.02 11.86 -4.60
CA ARG A 152 -8.74 11.63 -3.91
C ARG A 152 -7.88 12.89 -3.81
N TYR A 153 -7.93 13.75 -4.83
CA TYR A 153 -7.21 15.03 -4.82
C TYR A 153 -7.89 16.02 -3.87
N VAL A 154 -9.23 16.05 -3.88
CA VAL A 154 -10.01 16.85 -2.93
C VAL A 154 -9.67 16.45 -1.49
N MET A 155 -9.64 15.15 -1.19
CA MET A 155 -9.27 14.66 0.16
C MET A 155 -7.82 14.99 0.51
N PHE A 156 -6.92 14.94 -0.47
CA PHE A 156 -5.52 15.34 -0.30
C PHE A 156 -5.40 16.83 0.04
N ASP A 157 -6.06 17.69 -0.73
CA ASP A 157 -6.05 19.14 -0.51
C ASP A 157 -6.74 19.53 0.79
N LEU A 158 -7.84 18.86 1.15
CA LEU A 158 -8.52 19.06 2.44
C LEU A 158 -7.63 18.68 3.63
N SER A 159 -6.89 17.57 3.55
CA SER A 159 -5.96 17.18 4.62
C SER A 159 -4.82 18.19 4.78
N LEU A 160 -4.28 18.68 3.66
CA LEU A 160 -3.25 19.71 3.65
C LEU A 160 -3.79 21.03 4.23
N ALA A 161 -4.97 21.49 3.77
CA ALA A 161 -5.60 22.72 4.25
C ALA A 161 -5.92 22.65 5.75
N LEU A 162 -6.43 21.51 6.24
CA LEU A 162 -6.72 21.30 7.65
C LEU A 162 -5.46 21.47 8.51
N VAL A 163 -4.39 20.74 8.19
CA VAL A 163 -3.16 20.80 9.00
C VAL A 163 -2.47 22.16 8.87
N SER A 164 -2.45 22.75 7.66
CA SER A 164 -1.92 24.10 7.44
C SER A 164 -2.69 25.14 8.26
N GLY A 165 -4.02 25.07 8.29
CA GLY A 165 -4.85 25.95 9.09
C GLY A 165 -4.55 25.84 10.58
N LEU A 166 -4.50 24.62 11.13
CA LEU A 166 -4.16 24.40 12.53
C LEU A 166 -2.76 24.93 12.89
N PHE A 167 -1.80 24.77 11.98
CA PHE A 167 -0.44 25.23 12.16
C PHE A 167 -0.33 26.76 12.14
N LEU A 168 -0.98 27.42 11.16
CA LEU A 168 -0.99 28.87 11.03
C LEU A 168 -1.72 29.56 12.18
N MET A 169 -2.79 28.95 12.69
CA MET A 169 -3.53 29.42 13.86
C MET A 169 -2.79 29.20 15.18
N LYS A 170 -1.61 28.57 15.16
CA LYS A 170 -0.80 28.24 16.33
C LYS A 170 -1.61 27.56 17.44
N VAL A 171 -2.46 26.58 17.06
CA VAL A 171 -3.35 25.88 17.99
C VAL A 171 -2.51 25.17 19.04
N ALA A 172 -2.88 25.37 20.33
CA ALA A 172 -2.21 24.72 21.45
C ALA A 172 -2.46 23.19 21.42
N HIS A 173 -1.52 22.41 21.95
CA HIS A 173 -1.61 20.93 22.03
C HIS A 173 -1.85 20.23 20.69
N LEU A 174 -1.21 20.74 19.63
CA LEU A 174 -1.40 20.23 18.27
C LEU A 174 -1.07 18.73 18.14
N GLU A 175 -0.06 18.23 18.87
CA GLU A 175 0.26 16.81 18.94
C GLU A 175 -0.92 15.95 19.40
N GLN A 176 -1.60 16.39 20.47
CA GLN A 176 -2.79 15.68 20.96
C GLN A 176 -3.94 15.72 19.96
N ILE A 177 -4.10 16.84 19.26
CA ILE A 177 -5.09 16.97 18.17
C ILE A 177 -4.75 16.00 17.04
N MET A 178 -3.48 15.88 16.66
CA MET A 178 -3.04 14.93 15.63
C MET A 178 -3.37 13.48 16.00
N PHE A 179 -3.22 13.10 17.28
CA PHE A 179 -3.62 11.79 17.75
C PHE A 179 -5.14 11.55 17.60
N TRP A 180 -5.98 12.52 18.01
CA TRP A 180 -7.43 12.39 17.83
C TRP A 180 -7.85 12.40 16.37
N LEU A 181 -7.18 13.18 15.53
CA LEU A 181 -7.39 13.14 14.08
C LEU A 181 -7.04 11.77 13.49
N PHE A 182 -5.98 11.12 13.99
CA PHE A 182 -5.64 9.75 13.57
C PHE A 182 -6.75 8.77 13.91
N LEU A 183 -7.29 8.80 15.12
CA LEU A 183 -8.37 7.90 15.53
C LEU A 183 -9.66 8.17 14.75
N ALA A 184 -10.11 9.42 14.70
CA ALA A 184 -11.32 9.82 14.01
C ALA A 184 -11.20 9.62 12.49
N GLY A 185 -10.04 9.95 11.91
CA GLY A 185 -9.74 9.77 10.49
C GLY A 185 -9.76 8.29 10.08
N ASN A 186 -9.18 7.38 10.90
CA ASN A 186 -9.27 5.95 10.63
C ASN A 186 -10.69 5.43 10.72
N ALA A 187 -11.46 5.83 11.74
CA ALA A 187 -12.87 5.47 11.87
C ALA A 187 -13.66 5.93 10.63
N LEU A 188 -13.46 7.17 10.20
CA LEU A 188 -14.10 7.72 9.00
C LEU A 188 -13.68 6.97 7.74
N TYR A 189 -12.40 6.61 7.58
CA TYR A 189 -11.91 5.87 6.43
C TYR A 189 -12.48 4.45 6.38
N TYR A 190 -12.64 3.77 7.52
CA TYR A 190 -13.28 2.47 7.57
C TYR A 190 -14.78 2.57 7.25
N LEU A 191 -15.49 3.51 7.84
CA LEU A 191 -16.91 3.73 7.56
C LEU A 191 -17.14 4.07 6.08
N ALA A 192 -16.40 5.04 5.55
CA ALA A 192 -16.47 5.41 4.14
C ALA A 192 -16.06 4.25 3.22
N GLY A 193 -15.02 3.51 3.60
CA GLY A 193 -14.54 2.35 2.83
C GLY A 193 -15.57 1.24 2.75
N ILE A 194 -16.21 0.90 3.86
CA ILE A 194 -17.28 -0.10 3.94
C ILE A 194 -18.50 0.40 3.13
N ALA A 195 -18.97 1.62 3.36
CA ALA A 195 -20.10 2.20 2.64
C ALA A 195 -19.87 2.19 1.12
N LEU A 196 -18.70 2.64 0.66
CA LEU A 196 -18.34 2.62 -0.76
C LEU A 196 -18.23 1.20 -1.32
N ALA A 197 -17.70 0.24 -0.54
CA ALA A 197 -17.62 -1.14 -0.97
C ALA A 197 -19.00 -1.74 -1.27
N PHE A 198 -19.98 -1.50 -0.43
CA PHE A 198 -21.34 -1.97 -0.64
C PHE A 198 -22.07 -1.19 -1.75
N ALA A 199 -21.92 0.14 -1.81
CA ALA A 199 -22.54 0.97 -2.84
C ALA A 199 -22.04 0.64 -4.25
N PHE A 200 -20.73 0.44 -4.40
CA PHE A 200 -20.11 0.15 -5.69
C PHE A 200 -19.93 -1.36 -5.96
N LYS A 201 -20.21 -2.23 -4.98
CA LYS A 201 -19.93 -3.67 -5.01
C LYS A 201 -18.45 -3.95 -5.35
N ASP A 202 -17.56 -3.26 -4.64
CA ASP A 202 -16.13 -3.24 -4.89
C ASP A 202 -15.38 -2.93 -3.59
N ASN A 203 -14.68 -3.91 -3.02
CA ASN A 203 -13.91 -3.75 -1.79
C ASN A 203 -12.86 -2.64 -1.85
N ARG A 204 -12.37 -2.32 -3.05
CA ARG A 204 -11.31 -1.33 -3.28
C ARG A 204 -11.85 0.02 -3.78
N ALA A 205 -13.16 0.27 -3.69
CA ALA A 205 -13.78 1.54 -4.10
C ALA A 205 -13.15 2.73 -3.36
N PHE A 206 -12.91 2.65 -2.05
CA PHE A 206 -12.19 3.67 -1.29
C PHE A 206 -10.80 3.95 -1.87
N CYS A 207 -10.02 2.89 -2.16
CA CYS A 207 -8.67 3.01 -2.71
C CYS A 207 -8.64 3.64 -4.10
N LYS A 208 -9.74 3.48 -4.88
CA LYS A 208 -9.88 4.00 -6.24
C LYS A 208 -10.36 5.44 -6.26
N TYR A 209 -11.21 5.85 -5.33
CA TYR A 209 -11.94 7.11 -5.42
C TYR A 209 -11.60 8.10 -4.33
N LEU A 210 -11.32 7.66 -3.10
CA LEU A 210 -11.25 8.58 -1.95
C LEU A 210 -9.86 8.67 -1.30
N CYS A 211 -9.04 7.61 -1.37
CA CYS A 211 -7.75 7.54 -0.66
C CYS A 211 -6.79 8.67 -1.08
N PRO A 212 -6.45 9.64 -0.20
CA PRO A 212 -5.58 10.77 -0.53
C PRO A 212 -4.13 10.33 -0.79
N VAL A 213 -3.67 9.27 -0.13
CA VAL A 213 -2.31 8.74 -0.29
C VAL A 213 -2.03 8.30 -1.73
N ALA A 214 -3.08 7.97 -2.49
CA ALA A 214 -2.94 7.61 -3.91
C ALA A 214 -2.35 8.74 -4.77
N VAL A 215 -2.42 9.99 -4.31
CA VAL A 215 -1.84 11.16 -5.00
C VAL A 215 -0.32 11.04 -5.07
N PHE A 216 0.34 10.60 -4.00
CA PHE A 216 1.78 10.31 -3.99
C PHE A 216 2.12 9.01 -4.75
N LEU A 217 1.33 7.97 -4.53
CA LEU A 217 1.63 6.63 -5.05
C LEU A 217 1.55 6.56 -6.57
N LYS A 218 0.60 7.26 -7.21
CA LYS A 218 0.39 7.15 -8.67
C LYS A 218 1.59 7.58 -9.50
N PRO A 219 2.16 8.78 -9.34
CA PRO A 219 3.30 9.22 -10.13
C PRO A 219 4.53 8.34 -9.89
N MET A 220 4.80 7.95 -8.64
CA MET A 220 5.95 7.10 -8.32
C MET A 220 5.79 5.69 -8.88
N SER A 221 4.58 5.13 -8.82
CA SER A 221 4.28 3.78 -9.37
C SER A 221 4.42 3.70 -10.90
N TYR A 222 4.37 4.82 -11.61
CA TYR A 222 4.62 4.82 -13.05
C TYR A 222 6.03 4.34 -13.39
N PHE A 223 6.99 4.67 -12.54
CA PHE A 223 8.40 4.30 -12.71
C PHE A 223 8.76 2.97 -12.02
N SER A 224 7.79 2.25 -11.44
CA SER A 224 8.07 1.03 -10.69
C SER A 224 8.88 0.01 -11.49
N LEU A 225 9.86 -0.58 -10.82
CA LEU A 225 10.69 -1.67 -11.35
C LEU A 225 9.89 -2.97 -11.37
N LEU A 226 9.23 -3.30 -10.26
CA LEU A 226 8.40 -4.50 -10.15
C LEU A 226 6.98 -4.19 -10.65
N ARG A 227 6.54 -4.96 -11.63
CA ARG A 227 5.18 -4.88 -12.19
C ARG A 227 4.77 -6.23 -12.74
N VAL A 228 3.49 -6.45 -12.91
CA VAL A 228 3.01 -7.62 -13.64
C VAL A 228 3.27 -7.41 -15.13
N HIS A 229 4.02 -8.31 -15.73
CA HIS A 229 4.31 -8.35 -17.15
C HIS A 229 3.30 -9.21 -17.91
N CYS A 230 3.09 -8.88 -19.18
CA CYS A 230 2.24 -9.64 -20.09
C CYS A 230 3.03 -10.03 -21.35
N ASP A 231 3.20 -11.32 -21.55
CA ASP A 231 3.66 -11.86 -22.82
C ASP A 231 2.47 -11.86 -23.79
N GLU A 232 2.40 -10.82 -24.63
CA GLU A 232 1.28 -10.63 -25.56
C GLU A 232 1.21 -11.75 -26.60
N SER A 233 2.33 -12.43 -26.92
CA SER A 233 2.35 -13.56 -27.86
C SER A 233 1.62 -14.79 -27.33
N LYS A 234 1.56 -14.96 -26.00
CA LYS A 234 0.82 -16.05 -25.33
C LYS A 234 -0.59 -15.65 -24.90
N CYS A 235 -0.94 -14.37 -25.03
CA CYS A 235 -2.22 -13.85 -24.59
C CYS A 235 -3.35 -14.20 -25.57
N VAL A 236 -4.32 -14.98 -25.13
CA VAL A 236 -5.51 -15.36 -25.92
C VAL A 236 -6.68 -14.40 -25.72
N HIS A 237 -6.45 -13.23 -25.15
CA HIS A 237 -7.45 -12.16 -24.91
C HIS A 237 -8.77 -12.60 -24.25
N CYS A 238 -8.76 -13.64 -23.40
CA CYS A 238 -9.96 -14.19 -22.76
C CYS A 238 -10.58 -13.30 -21.67
N GLY A 239 -9.90 -12.22 -21.25
CA GLY A 239 -10.38 -11.24 -20.28
C GLY A 239 -10.49 -11.71 -18.82
N LYS A 240 -10.09 -12.96 -18.48
CA LYS A 240 -10.16 -13.48 -17.10
C LYS A 240 -9.36 -12.65 -16.13
N CYS A 241 -8.18 -12.18 -16.53
CA CYS A 241 -7.29 -11.34 -15.71
C CYS A 241 -7.90 -9.97 -15.39
N LEU A 242 -8.61 -9.36 -16.34
CA LEU A 242 -9.31 -8.09 -16.13
C LEU A 242 -10.42 -8.23 -15.09
N ARG A 243 -11.24 -9.30 -15.22
CA ARG A 243 -12.31 -9.61 -14.26
C ARG A 243 -11.80 -10.00 -12.87
N ALA A 244 -10.56 -10.50 -12.78
CA ALA A 244 -9.95 -10.87 -11.51
C ALA A 244 -9.25 -9.70 -10.80
N CYS A 245 -9.00 -8.59 -11.52
CA CYS A 245 -8.22 -7.47 -10.99
C CYS A 245 -9.06 -6.61 -10.03
N PRO A 246 -8.71 -6.51 -8.73
CA PRO A 246 -9.46 -5.69 -7.77
C PRO A 246 -9.30 -4.19 -8.02
N MET A 247 -8.32 -3.77 -8.85
CA MET A 247 -8.00 -2.37 -9.13
C MET A 247 -8.33 -1.93 -10.56
N ASP A 248 -9.01 -2.78 -11.35
CA ASP A 248 -9.39 -2.54 -12.76
C ASP A 248 -8.19 -2.15 -13.65
N VAL A 249 -7.03 -2.78 -13.42
CA VAL A 249 -5.84 -2.56 -14.24
C VAL A 249 -5.92 -3.40 -15.51
N GLU A 250 -5.59 -2.80 -16.65
CA GLU A 250 -5.50 -3.49 -17.96
C GLU A 250 -4.22 -4.32 -18.04
N VAL A 251 -4.18 -5.44 -17.30
CA VAL A 251 -2.98 -6.28 -17.14
C VAL A 251 -2.63 -7.13 -18.36
N ASN A 252 -3.52 -7.23 -19.34
CA ASN A 252 -3.34 -7.99 -20.60
C ASN A 252 -2.56 -7.21 -21.67
N ARG A 253 -2.00 -6.07 -21.31
CA ARG A 253 -1.10 -5.27 -22.14
C ARG A 253 0.22 -5.02 -21.42
N GLU A 254 1.32 -5.07 -22.16
CA GLU A 254 2.64 -4.84 -21.57
C GLU A 254 2.98 -3.36 -21.38
N ALA A 255 2.27 -2.44 -21.99
CA ALA A 255 2.57 -1.01 -21.93
C ALA A 255 2.56 -0.43 -20.50
N ARG A 256 3.56 0.41 -20.16
CA ARG A 256 3.55 1.17 -18.89
C ARG A 256 2.32 2.08 -18.77
N LYS A 257 1.89 2.71 -19.87
CA LYS A 257 0.70 3.58 -19.96
C LYS A 257 -0.62 2.80 -20.08
N ARG A 258 -0.62 1.50 -19.82
CA ARG A 258 -1.87 0.72 -19.81
C ARG A 258 -2.87 1.31 -18.82
N LYS A 259 -4.16 1.16 -19.12
CA LYS A 259 -5.24 1.72 -18.30
C LYS A 259 -5.08 1.28 -16.85
N ASN A 260 -5.11 2.26 -15.94
CA ASN A 260 -4.92 2.08 -14.49
C ASN A 260 -3.60 1.38 -14.09
N GLY A 261 -2.58 1.33 -14.95
CA GLY A 261 -1.31 0.62 -14.70
C GLY A 261 -0.63 1.02 -13.39
N THR A 262 -0.66 2.32 -13.05
CA THR A 262 -0.10 2.88 -11.81
C THR A 262 -0.87 2.47 -10.54
N GLU A 263 -1.99 1.79 -10.67
CA GLU A 263 -2.81 1.36 -9.53
C GLU A 263 -2.65 -0.14 -9.22
N CYS A 264 -1.73 -0.84 -9.88
CA CYS A 264 -1.44 -2.24 -9.61
C CYS A 264 -0.88 -2.42 -8.19
N ILE A 265 -1.55 -3.24 -7.37
CA ILE A 265 -1.16 -3.55 -5.98
C ILE A 265 -0.33 -4.82 -5.83
N LEU A 266 0.14 -5.40 -6.93
CA LEU A 266 0.93 -6.63 -6.99
C LEU A 266 0.29 -7.83 -6.25
N CYS A 267 -1.05 -7.94 -6.26
CA CYS A 267 -1.74 -9.04 -5.61
C CYS A 267 -1.64 -10.37 -6.38
N TYR A 268 -1.21 -10.33 -7.63
CA TYR A 268 -1.04 -11.49 -8.54
C TYR A 268 -2.28 -12.34 -8.76
N GLU A 269 -3.48 -11.84 -8.46
CA GLU A 269 -4.73 -12.58 -8.76
C GLU A 269 -4.92 -12.80 -10.27
N CYS A 270 -4.44 -11.87 -11.09
CA CYS A 270 -4.49 -11.99 -12.54
C CYS A 270 -3.60 -13.13 -13.09
N THR A 271 -2.45 -13.38 -12.47
CA THR A 271 -1.53 -14.46 -12.90
C THR A 271 -2.12 -15.84 -12.58
N LYS A 272 -2.82 -15.96 -11.43
CA LYS A 272 -3.46 -17.23 -11.01
C LYS A 272 -4.58 -17.69 -11.93
N VAL A 273 -5.28 -16.75 -12.59
CA VAL A 273 -6.42 -17.06 -13.47
C VAL A 273 -6.05 -17.11 -14.96
N CYS A 274 -4.79 -16.83 -15.30
CA CYS A 274 -4.33 -16.83 -16.68
C CYS A 274 -4.14 -18.28 -17.20
N PRO A 275 -4.95 -18.74 -18.18
CA PRO A 275 -4.87 -20.13 -18.65
C PRO A 275 -3.61 -20.44 -19.41
N THR A 276 -3.03 -19.45 -20.10
CA THR A 276 -1.83 -19.60 -20.92
C THR A 276 -0.56 -19.18 -20.20
N LYS A 277 -0.66 -18.77 -18.91
CA LYS A 277 0.48 -18.23 -18.13
C LYS A 277 1.19 -17.07 -18.82
N ALA A 278 0.46 -16.27 -19.61
CA ALA A 278 0.99 -15.08 -20.26
C ALA A 278 1.36 -13.97 -19.29
N LEU A 279 0.85 -14.03 -18.05
CA LEU A 279 1.11 -13.03 -17.00
C LEU A 279 2.11 -13.57 -15.98
N HIS A 280 3.14 -12.78 -15.67
CA HIS A 280 4.19 -13.11 -14.71
C HIS A 280 4.76 -11.88 -13.99
#